data_569778836baec13bac07629673317658
#
_entry.id   569778836baec13bac07629673317658
#
_cell.length_a   1.000
_cell.length_b   1.000
_cell.length_c   1.000
_cell.angle_alpha   90.00
_cell.angle_beta   90.00
_cell.angle_gamma   90.00
#
_symmetry.space_group_name_H-M   'P 1'
#
loop_
_entity.id
_entity.type
_entity.pdbx_description
1 polymer ?
#
loop_
_entity_poly.entity_id
_entity_poly.type
_entity_poly.pdbx_seq_one_letter_code
_entity_poly.pdbx_strand_id
1 'polypeptide(L)'
;MTETVPNIQATDQHGKTDAFSFRPKVLVVDDEDRIQKVCHRLLTQEGCEVALADNGIKGLKMIEDAHFDIVLLDLMMPGMSGMDVLTGIKARHPDTVIIVITGYATLEHSIETMKKGAFDFLSKPFSPQELRMVISKAIEFIRTLQDIASEKTRMRVMVNTLKEGVLTTDHQKSIVLANPAFLNMMGVSTRSAVGRQAAQVVKNPRILEMIDQALAPTAGHFSELTEEMALVPEDSKEEKIIGIRCFPFRDRLDRNLGAVTGFHDITAIKKMDQLKSDFVSMVAHEIKSPLNSILMQIKVVLDGLAGDLTEKQTEMLQRSADKITSLAQLASELLDLSKIESGLINQDRETLDLEQLIQEQVTFFREKADAQSLTLIQKPVPKGLTVIANRTNIEEVLSNLISNAIRYTPANGKIEVWGDQTDDCVNLHVADTGLGIPEDEIDHIFDRFYRVKNEHTRFINGTGLGLAIVKSIVESHHGTIHVDSEPGLGTHFTICLPK
;
A
#
# COMPACT_ATOMS: atom_id res chain seq x y z
N MET A 1 -1.04 -48.89 17.89
CA MET A 1 -0.45 -48.05 18.93
C MET A 1 -1.15 -46.70 18.81
N THR A 2 -2.13 -46.55 19.67
CA THR A 2 -3.05 -45.42 19.78
C THR A 2 -2.46 -44.42 20.78
N GLU A 3 -2.06 -43.24 20.36
CA GLU A 3 -1.70 -42.16 21.26
C GLU A 3 -2.89 -41.21 21.46
N THR A 4 -3.29 -41.15 22.68
CA THR A 4 -4.39 -40.39 23.27
C THR A 4 -4.00 -38.90 23.37
N VAL A 5 -4.85 -38.02 22.83
CA VAL A 5 -4.82 -36.57 23.02
C VAL A 5 -5.41 -36.24 24.40
N PRO A 6 -4.78 -35.46 25.27
CA PRO A 6 -5.38 -35.04 26.53
C PRO A 6 -6.39 -33.92 26.32
N ASN A 7 -7.57 -34.16 26.84
CA ASN A 7 -8.71 -33.26 26.98
C ASN A 7 -8.38 -32.14 27.98
N ILE A 8 -8.29 -30.88 27.51
CA ILE A 8 -8.17 -29.71 28.39
C ILE A 8 -9.57 -29.18 28.66
N GLN A 9 -10.07 -29.52 29.86
CA GLN A 9 -11.26 -28.92 30.43
C GLN A 9 -11.07 -27.41 30.63
N ALA A 10 -12.02 -26.65 30.12
CA ALA A 10 -12.17 -25.23 30.40
C ALA A 10 -12.51 -25.02 31.87
N THR A 11 -11.62 -24.40 32.62
CA THR A 11 -11.94 -23.78 33.92
C THR A 11 -11.99 -22.27 33.71
N ASP A 12 -13.23 -21.79 33.69
CA ASP A 12 -13.62 -20.41 33.86
C ASP A 12 -13.20 -19.93 35.26
N GLN A 13 -12.14 -19.15 35.36
CA GLN A 13 -11.84 -18.39 36.55
C GLN A 13 -11.32 -17.02 36.10
N HIS A 14 -12.09 -15.99 36.46
CA HIS A 14 -11.76 -14.58 36.40
C HIS A 14 -10.34 -14.30 36.92
N GLY A 15 -9.36 -14.39 36.03
CA GLY A 15 -8.03 -13.88 36.26
C GLY A 15 -8.04 -12.36 36.14
N LYS A 16 -8.27 -11.66 37.25
CA LYS A 16 -7.81 -10.29 37.40
C LYS A 16 -6.29 -10.33 37.22
N THR A 17 -5.81 -10.01 36.03
CA THR A 17 -4.43 -9.58 35.81
C THR A 17 -4.24 -8.34 36.67
N ASP A 18 -3.34 -8.43 37.66
CA ASP A 18 -2.77 -7.30 38.39
C ASP A 18 -2.02 -6.38 37.37
N ALA A 19 -2.78 -5.64 36.58
CA ALA A 19 -2.32 -4.41 35.97
C ALA A 19 -1.99 -3.49 37.16
N PHE A 20 -0.79 -2.98 37.22
CA PHE A 20 -0.27 -2.02 38.17
C PHE A 20 -1.41 -1.20 38.77
N SER A 21 -1.83 -1.52 40.00
CA SER A 21 -2.93 -0.87 40.69
C SER A 21 -2.48 0.56 40.97
N PHE A 22 -2.92 1.51 40.13
CA PHE A 22 -2.71 2.93 40.33
C PHE A 22 -3.26 3.28 41.72
N ARG A 23 -2.37 3.65 42.65
CA ARG A 23 -2.69 4.15 44.00
C ARG A 23 -2.48 5.64 43.98
N PRO A 24 -3.56 6.44 43.92
CA PRO A 24 -3.45 7.88 43.91
C PRO A 24 -2.81 8.40 45.21
N LYS A 25 -1.86 9.33 45.09
CA LYS A 25 -1.29 10.05 46.23
C LYS A 25 -2.14 11.24 46.51
N VAL A 26 -2.71 11.27 47.70
CA VAL A 26 -3.63 12.32 48.16
C VAL A 26 -3.00 13.09 49.31
N LEU A 27 -2.90 14.41 49.18
CA LEU A 27 -2.53 15.30 50.27
C LEU A 27 -3.79 15.93 50.87
N VAL A 28 -3.95 15.86 52.19
CA VAL A 28 -5.01 16.53 52.92
C VAL A 28 -4.40 17.72 53.68
N VAL A 29 -4.84 18.92 53.35
CA VAL A 29 -4.39 20.18 53.98
C VAL A 29 -5.58 20.79 54.70
N ASP A 30 -5.59 20.67 56.02
CA ASP A 30 -6.68 21.12 56.88
C ASP A 30 -6.12 21.34 58.28
N ASP A 31 -6.50 22.40 59.01
CA ASP A 31 -6.01 22.71 60.39
C ASP A 31 -6.75 21.91 61.44
N GLU A 32 -7.88 21.28 61.10
CA GLU A 32 -8.66 20.46 62.01
C GLU A 32 -8.17 18.98 62.02
N ASP A 33 -7.52 18.59 63.14
CA ASP A 33 -7.03 17.20 63.32
C ASP A 33 -8.13 16.13 63.15
N ARG A 34 -9.39 16.45 63.52
CA ARG A 34 -10.54 15.56 63.31
C ARG A 34 -10.83 15.30 61.85
N ILE A 35 -10.83 16.34 61.03
CA ILE A 35 -11.07 16.24 59.57
C ILE A 35 -9.93 15.46 58.91
N GLN A 36 -8.70 15.77 59.25
CA GLN A 36 -7.54 15.04 58.75
C GLN A 36 -7.64 13.51 58.99
N LYS A 37 -7.97 13.12 60.27
CA LYS A 37 -8.12 11.70 60.62
C LYS A 37 -9.26 11.01 59.89
N VAL A 38 -10.38 11.70 59.71
CA VAL A 38 -11.53 11.16 58.96
C VAL A 38 -11.15 10.98 57.48
N CYS A 39 -10.58 12.00 56.85
CA CYS A 39 -10.14 11.94 55.47
C CYS A 39 -9.07 10.85 55.29
N HIS A 40 -8.04 10.80 56.13
CA HIS A 40 -7.01 9.76 56.06
C HIS A 40 -7.60 8.35 56.10
N ARG A 41 -8.49 8.08 57.05
CA ARG A 41 -9.14 6.75 57.19
C ARG A 41 -9.95 6.37 55.96
N LEU A 42 -10.78 7.28 55.47
CA LEU A 42 -11.66 7.02 54.32
C LEU A 42 -10.86 6.84 53.04
N LEU A 43 -9.90 7.71 52.78
CA LEU A 43 -9.07 7.65 51.58
C LEU A 43 -8.16 6.42 51.55
N THR A 44 -7.62 6.01 52.73
CA THR A 44 -6.84 4.78 52.84
C THR A 44 -7.71 3.54 52.56
N GLN A 45 -8.99 3.55 52.97
CA GLN A 45 -9.95 2.48 52.66
C GLN A 45 -10.26 2.42 51.16
N GLU A 46 -10.22 3.55 50.47
CA GLU A 46 -10.38 3.63 49.01
C GLU A 46 -9.07 3.29 48.22
N GLY A 47 -8.00 2.88 48.94
CA GLY A 47 -6.74 2.46 48.31
C GLY A 47 -5.78 3.60 47.94
N CYS A 48 -6.01 4.82 48.45
CA CYS A 48 -5.12 5.96 48.25
C CYS A 48 -3.94 5.95 49.25
N GLU A 49 -2.79 6.49 48.81
CA GLU A 49 -1.66 6.85 49.68
C GLU A 49 -1.91 8.26 50.18
N VAL A 50 -2.03 8.44 51.53
CA VAL A 50 -2.49 9.69 52.11
C VAL A 50 -1.40 10.33 52.93
N ALA A 51 -1.15 11.62 52.64
CA ALA A 51 -0.30 12.50 53.46
C ALA A 51 -1.14 13.63 54.07
N LEU A 52 -0.69 14.13 55.21
CA LEU A 52 -1.43 15.14 56.00
C LEU A 52 -0.58 16.38 56.25
N ALA A 53 -1.16 17.54 56.04
CA ALA A 53 -0.58 18.84 56.41
C ALA A 53 -1.58 19.63 57.26
N ASP A 54 -1.13 20.17 58.37
CA ASP A 54 -1.92 20.88 59.34
C ASP A 54 -2.05 22.39 59.07
N ASN A 55 -1.40 22.85 57.99
CA ASN A 55 -1.49 24.24 57.53
C ASN A 55 -1.04 24.37 56.06
N GLY A 56 -1.37 25.52 55.43
CA GLY A 56 -1.07 25.79 54.03
C GLY A 56 0.42 25.84 53.69
N ILE A 57 1.26 26.35 54.60
CA ILE A 57 2.73 26.44 54.38
C ILE A 57 3.34 25.05 54.30
N LYS A 58 2.95 24.14 55.20
CA LYS A 58 3.39 22.75 55.19
C LYS A 58 2.88 22.01 53.97
N GLY A 59 1.61 22.25 53.58
CA GLY A 59 1.01 21.70 52.39
C GLY A 59 1.79 22.07 51.14
N LEU A 60 2.11 23.35 50.93
CA LEU A 60 2.91 23.80 49.78
C LEU A 60 4.33 23.20 49.78
N LYS A 61 4.98 23.13 50.95
CA LYS A 61 6.30 22.51 51.07
C LYS A 61 6.27 21.02 50.69
N MET A 62 5.27 20.27 51.13
CA MET A 62 5.13 18.85 50.76
C MET A 62 4.91 18.64 49.29
N ILE A 63 4.21 19.55 48.61
CA ILE A 63 4.01 19.49 47.14
C ILE A 63 5.30 19.86 46.38
N GLU A 64 6.15 20.72 46.97
CA GLU A 64 7.50 20.97 46.39
C GLU A 64 8.42 19.76 46.49
N ASP A 65 8.31 19.00 47.61
CA ASP A 65 9.16 17.84 47.89
C ASP A 65 8.67 16.54 47.21
N ALA A 66 7.36 16.43 46.90
CA ALA A 66 6.77 15.22 46.33
C ALA A 66 5.56 15.53 45.42
N HIS A 67 5.35 14.67 44.39
CA HIS A 67 4.15 14.77 43.56
C HIS A 67 2.92 14.18 44.26
N PHE A 68 1.80 14.90 44.19
CA PHE A 68 0.48 14.44 44.63
C PHE A 68 -0.51 14.53 43.49
N ASP A 69 -1.29 13.46 43.31
CA ASP A 69 -2.32 13.39 42.28
C ASP A 69 -3.55 14.22 42.65
N ILE A 70 -3.93 14.18 43.94
CA ILE A 70 -5.11 14.86 44.46
C ILE A 70 -4.71 15.64 45.71
N VAL A 71 -5.24 16.85 45.87
CA VAL A 71 -5.14 17.65 47.08
C VAL A 71 -6.53 17.97 47.60
N LEU A 72 -6.82 17.55 48.84
CA LEU A 72 -7.97 18.04 49.60
C LEU A 72 -7.53 19.27 50.41
N LEU A 73 -8.11 20.41 50.13
CA LEU A 73 -7.62 21.69 50.64
C LEU A 73 -8.72 22.46 51.38
N ASP A 74 -8.53 22.72 52.68
CA ASP A 74 -9.37 23.66 53.41
C ASP A 74 -9.05 25.10 52.97
N LEU A 75 -10.09 25.89 52.79
CA LEU A 75 -9.96 27.33 52.52
C LEU A 75 -9.69 28.17 53.76
N MET A 76 -10.23 27.76 54.90
CA MET A 76 -10.27 28.56 56.13
C MET A 76 -9.24 28.07 57.16
N MET A 77 -7.97 28.33 56.85
CA MET A 77 -6.87 27.93 57.72
C MET A 77 -6.18 29.17 58.36
N PRO A 78 -5.66 29.07 59.58
CA PRO A 78 -4.86 30.14 60.20
C PRO A 78 -3.57 30.42 59.45
N GLY A 79 -3.22 31.66 59.24
CA GLY A 79 -1.99 32.10 58.62
C GLY A 79 -2.10 32.24 57.09
N MET A 80 -1.92 31.17 56.32
CA MET A 80 -2.03 31.21 54.88
C MET A 80 -3.41 30.75 54.42
N SER A 81 -4.08 31.56 53.61
CA SER A 81 -5.39 31.22 53.05
C SER A 81 -5.28 30.01 52.09
N GLY A 82 -6.27 29.09 52.19
CA GLY A 82 -6.36 27.99 51.25
C GLY A 82 -6.45 28.44 49.77
N MET A 83 -6.94 29.65 49.51
CA MET A 83 -6.97 30.25 48.18
C MET A 83 -5.58 30.60 47.64
N ASP A 84 -4.67 31.02 48.50
CA ASP A 84 -3.26 31.27 48.14
C ASP A 84 -2.52 29.96 47.89
N VAL A 85 -2.84 28.92 48.68
CA VAL A 85 -2.33 27.56 48.49
C VAL A 85 -2.80 27.00 47.15
N LEU A 86 -4.08 27.10 46.80
CA LEU A 86 -4.65 26.69 45.53
C LEU A 86 -3.90 27.33 44.36
N THR A 87 -3.74 28.65 44.42
CA THR A 87 -3.05 29.41 43.37
C THR A 87 -1.58 28.99 43.25
N GLY A 88 -0.90 28.79 44.38
CA GLY A 88 0.49 28.34 44.44
C GLY A 88 0.71 26.94 43.82
N ILE A 89 -0.21 26.01 44.11
CA ILE A 89 -0.18 24.65 43.56
C ILE A 89 -0.39 24.69 42.03
N LYS A 90 -1.44 25.38 41.61
CA LYS A 90 -1.78 25.42 40.16
C LYS A 90 -0.73 26.12 39.30
N ALA A 91 -0.02 27.07 39.84
CA ALA A 91 1.08 27.74 39.15
C ALA A 91 2.27 26.80 38.87
N ARG A 92 2.54 25.82 39.75
CA ARG A 92 3.70 24.93 39.71
C ARG A 92 3.34 23.51 39.22
N HIS A 93 2.17 23.02 39.60
CA HIS A 93 1.64 21.69 39.32
C HIS A 93 0.23 21.78 38.73
N PRO A 94 0.07 22.22 37.48
CA PRO A 94 -1.24 22.42 36.85
C PRO A 94 -2.07 21.14 36.78
N ASP A 95 -1.42 19.99 36.72
CA ASP A 95 -2.06 18.67 36.55
C ASP A 95 -2.59 18.09 37.86
N THR A 96 -2.18 18.61 39.03
CA THR A 96 -2.69 18.17 40.34
C THR A 96 -4.17 18.51 40.46
N VAL A 97 -5.00 17.52 40.77
CA VAL A 97 -6.44 17.70 41.00
C VAL A 97 -6.67 18.26 42.41
N ILE A 98 -7.28 19.45 42.53
CA ILE A 98 -7.52 20.10 43.79
C ILE A 98 -9.03 20.09 44.10
N ILE A 99 -9.40 19.48 45.23
CA ILE A 99 -10.75 19.47 45.78
C ILE A 99 -10.74 20.37 47.00
N VAL A 100 -11.57 21.38 46.95
CA VAL A 100 -11.65 22.37 48.07
C VAL A 100 -12.66 21.92 49.11
N ILE A 101 -12.28 21.97 50.41
CA ILE A 101 -13.16 21.71 51.54
C ILE A 101 -13.43 23.04 52.22
N THR A 102 -14.69 23.37 52.52
CA THR A 102 -15.01 24.66 53.14
C THR A 102 -16.25 24.60 54.03
N GLY A 103 -16.21 25.28 55.18
CA GLY A 103 -17.37 25.47 56.07
C GLY A 103 -18.32 26.57 55.60
N TYR A 104 -17.90 27.43 54.66
CA TYR A 104 -18.68 28.51 54.08
C TYR A 104 -18.86 28.35 52.59
N ALA A 105 -19.67 27.40 52.20
CA ALA A 105 -20.02 27.19 50.81
C ALA A 105 -21.05 28.22 50.32
N THR A 106 -20.65 29.48 50.18
CA THR A 106 -21.47 30.45 49.44
C THR A 106 -21.27 30.20 47.93
N LEU A 107 -22.30 30.48 47.13
CA LEU A 107 -22.24 30.33 45.69
C LEU A 107 -21.06 31.13 45.08
N GLU A 108 -20.79 32.31 45.63
CA GLU A 108 -19.70 33.20 45.18
C GLU A 108 -18.32 32.60 45.42
N HIS A 109 -18.05 32.02 46.60
CA HIS A 109 -16.77 31.37 46.91
C HIS A 109 -16.54 30.08 46.09
N SER A 110 -17.60 29.32 45.83
CA SER A 110 -17.52 28.14 45.00
C SER A 110 -17.18 28.50 43.55
N ILE A 111 -17.78 29.56 42.99
CA ILE A 111 -17.47 30.06 41.65
C ILE A 111 -16.03 30.58 41.56
N GLU A 112 -15.56 31.29 42.58
CA GLU A 112 -14.19 31.82 42.58
C GLU A 112 -13.14 30.73 42.64
N THR A 113 -13.32 29.70 43.47
CA THR A 113 -12.41 28.55 43.56
C THR A 113 -12.36 27.76 42.27
N MET A 114 -13.50 27.53 41.62
CA MET A 114 -13.55 26.87 40.31
C MET A 114 -12.84 27.68 39.21
N LYS A 115 -12.99 29.01 39.20
CA LYS A 115 -12.25 29.89 38.29
C LYS A 115 -10.75 29.87 38.50
N LYS A 116 -10.27 29.62 39.72
CA LYS A 116 -8.86 29.48 40.05
C LYS A 116 -8.29 28.06 39.82
N GLY A 117 -9.12 27.14 39.31
CA GLY A 117 -8.68 25.81 38.88
C GLY A 117 -8.92 24.70 39.87
N ALA A 118 -9.79 24.87 40.85
CA ALA A 118 -10.29 23.76 41.65
C ALA A 118 -11.10 22.81 40.77
N PHE A 119 -10.99 21.51 41.03
CA PHE A 119 -11.71 20.45 40.29
C PHE A 119 -13.15 20.29 40.76
N ASP A 120 -13.32 20.31 42.11
CA ASP A 120 -14.62 20.20 42.76
C ASP A 120 -14.52 20.83 44.18
N PHE A 121 -15.63 20.94 44.86
CA PHE A 121 -15.67 21.41 46.25
C PHE A 121 -16.53 20.51 47.15
N LEU A 122 -16.27 20.52 48.45
CA LEU A 122 -16.97 19.75 49.46
C LEU A 122 -17.28 20.64 50.65
N SER A 123 -18.57 20.77 51.05
CA SER A 123 -18.97 21.62 52.16
C SER A 123 -18.89 20.89 53.48
N LYS A 124 -18.32 21.53 54.53
CA LYS A 124 -18.33 21.04 55.89
C LYS A 124 -19.68 21.40 56.57
N PRO A 125 -20.34 20.46 57.31
CA PRO A 125 -19.96 19.07 57.51
C PRO A 125 -20.34 18.20 56.30
N PHE A 126 -19.47 17.28 55.92
CA PHE A 126 -19.69 16.35 54.83
C PHE A 126 -19.83 14.90 55.30
N SER A 127 -20.59 14.12 54.58
CA SER A 127 -20.74 12.70 54.82
C SER A 127 -19.60 11.88 54.19
N PRO A 128 -19.32 10.67 54.69
CA PRO A 128 -18.38 9.76 54.04
C PRO A 128 -18.74 9.44 52.55
N GLN A 129 -20.02 9.45 52.22
CA GLN A 129 -20.50 9.18 50.86
C GLN A 129 -20.18 10.33 49.90
N GLU A 130 -20.34 11.60 50.36
CA GLU A 130 -19.98 12.78 49.57
C GLU A 130 -18.49 12.84 49.27
N LEU A 131 -17.64 12.59 50.28
CA LEU A 131 -16.19 12.54 50.07
C LEU A 131 -15.81 11.45 49.07
N ARG A 132 -16.37 10.24 49.22
CA ARG A 132 -16.12 9.14 48.23
C ARG A 132 -16.54 9.52 46.84
N MET A 133 -17.68 10.15 46.64
CA MET A 133 -18.18 10.55 45.33
C MET A 133 -17.22 11.51 44.63
N VAL A 134 -16.76 12.54 45.33
CA VAL A 134 -15.86 13.56 44.78
C VAL A 134 -14.49 12.95 44.48
N ILE A 135 -13.96 12.12 45.38
CA ILE A 135 -12.68 11.40 45.15
C ILE A 135 -12.78 10.43 43.98
N SER A 136 -13.87 9.68 43.87
CA SER A 136 -14.05 8.75 42.74
C SER A 136 -14.08 9.47 41.39
N LYS A 137 -14.76 10.62 41.30
CA LYS A 137 -14.74 11.48 40.11
C LYS A 137 -13.32 11.97 39.78
N ALA A 138 -12.55 12.39 40.79
CA ALA A 138 -11.19 12.85 40.62
C ALA A 138 -10.26 11.72 40.11
N ILE A 139 -10.39 10.52 40.67
CA ILE A 139 -9.61 9.35 40.26
C ILE A 139 -9.97 8.96 38.81
N GLU A 140 -11.24 8.94 38.45
CA GLU A 140 -11.70 8.65 37.08
C GLU A 140 -11.15 9.68 36.09
N PHE A 141 -11.18 10.95 36.42
CA PHE A 141 -10.60 12.03 35.62
C PHE A 141 -9.09 11.82 35.36
N ILE A 142 -8.33 11.53 36.44
CA ILE A 142 -6.89 11.29 36.37
C ILE A 142 -6.59 10.06 35.49
N ARG A 143 -7.33 8.96 35.69
CA ARG A 143 -7.19 7.75 34.85
C ARG A 143 -7.42 8.05 33.36
N THR A 144 -8.48 8.78 33.06
CA THR A 144 -8.79 9.17 31.68
C THR A 144 -7.65 9.96 31.03
N LEU A 145 -7.08 10.92 31.76
CA LEU A 145 -5.92 11.68 31.28
C LEU A 145 -4.68 10.82 31.09
N GLN A 146 -4.40 9.89 32.01
CA GLN A 146 -3.28 8.95 31.94
C GLN A 146 -3.45 7.98 30.77
N ASP A 147 -4.66 7.48 30.53
CA ASP A 147 -4.97 6.59 29.39
C ASP A 147 -4.72 7.30 28.05
N ILE A 148 -5.20 8.54 27.90
CA ILE A 148 -4.95 9.35 26.71
C ILE A 148 -3.45 9.60 26.50
N ALA A 149 -2.72 9.96 27.57
CA ALA A 149 -1.27 10.19 27.49
C ALA A 149 -0.50 8.90 27.14
N SER A 150 -0.92 7.78 27.72
CA SER A 150 -0.35 6.45 27.46
C SER A 150 -0.60 6.02 26.01
N GLU A 151 -1.83 6.15 25.51
CA GLU A 151 -2.16 5.84 24.11
C GLU A 151 -1.36 6.70 23.12
N LYS A 152 -1.28 8.01 23.38
CA LYS A 152 -0.47 8.92 22.55
C LYS A 152 1.00 8.52 22.54
N THR A 153 1.55 8.16 23.69
CA THR A 153 2.95 7.70 23.80
C THR A 153 3.16 6.39 23.08
N ARG A 154 2.25 5.41 23.25
CA ARG A 154 2.30 4.11 22.57
C ARG A 154 2.23 4.28 21.06
N MET A 155 1.30 5.09 20.55
CA MET A 155 1.19 5.39 19.13
C MET A 155 2.47 6.05 18.59
N ARG A 156 3.04 6.99 19.31
CA ARG A 156 4.30 7.65 18.92
C ARG A 156 5.47 6.66 18.84
N VAL A 157 5.59 5.77 19.82
CA VAL A 157 6.62 4.71 19.80
C VAL A 157 6.41 3.79 18.61
N MET A 158 5.18 3.34 18.37
CA MET A 158 4.86 2.48 17.22
C MET A 158 5.29 3.12 15.90
N VAL A 159 4.88 4.36 15.65
CA VAL A 159 5.23 5.05 14.40
C VAL A 159 6.74 5.28 14.26
N ASN A 160 7.42 5.58 15.37
CA ASN A 160 8.88 5.81 15.35
C ASN A 160 9.70 4.53 15.16
N THR A 161 9.15 3.35 15.45
CA THR A 161 9.81 2.05 15.24
C THR A 161 9.57 1.45 13.85
N LEU A 162 8.65 2.02 13.07
CA LEU A 162 8.43 1.60 11.69
C LEU A 162 9.69 1.85 10.84
N LYS A 163 10.01 0.88 9.98
CA LYS A 163 11.06 1.02 8.96
C LYS A 163 10.60 1.86 7.77
N GLU A 164 9.30 1.96 7.59
CA GLU A 164 8.68 2.81 6.59
C GLU A 164 8.68 4.27 7.03
N GLY A 165 8.96 5.17 6.11
CA GLY A 165 8.84 6.60 6.33
C GLY A 165 7.36 6.99 6.42
N VAL A 166 7.00 7.77 7.44
CA VAL A 166 5.65 8.30 7.60
C VAL A 166 5.72 9.80 7.78
N LEU A 167 5.00 10.51 6.92
CA LEU A 167 4.79 11.95 6.96
C LEU A 167 3.29 12.22 7.07
N THR A 168 2.86 13.04 8.03
CA THR A 168 1.48 13.49 8.13
C THR A 168 1.46 15.01 8.11
N THR A 169 0.61 15.58 7.27
CA THR A 169 0.39 17.03 7.20
C THR A 169 -1.05 17.37 7.59
N ASP A 170 -1.26 18.57 8.10
CA ASP A 170 -2.60 19.13 8.28
C ASP A 170 -3.15 19.71 6.97
N HIS A 171 -4.35 20.27 7.01
CA HIS A 171 -5.00 20.93 5.87
C HIS A 171 -4.27 22.19 5.37
N GLN A 172 -3.34 22.74 6.18
CA GLN A 172 -2.48 23.87 5.81
C GLN A 172 -1.10 23.41 5.32
N LYS A 173 -0.91 22.10 5.10
CA LYS A 173 0.35 21.47 4.69
C LYS A 173 1.47 21.61 5.73
N SER A 174 1.14 21.93 6.99
CA SER A 174 2.09 21.88 8.08
C SER A 174 2.31 20.46 8.56
N ILE A 175 3.56 20.09 8.81
CA ILE A 175 3.92 18.74 9.24
C ILE A 175 3.44 18.51 10.68
N VAL A 176 2.53 17.57 10.87
CA VAL A 176 2.02 17.16 12.18
C VAL A 176 2.86 16.01 12.75
N LEU A 177 3.32 15.12 11.88
CA LEU A 177 4.13 13.96 12.23
C LEU A 177 5.14 13.66 11.13
N ALA A 178 6.37 13.37 11.51
CA ALA A 178 7.42 12.83 10.67
C ALA A 178 8.24 11.86 11.51
N ASN A 179 8.26 10.58 11.12
CA ASN A 179 9.01 9.57 11.86
C ASN A 179 10.51 9.57 11.46
N PRO A 180 11.39 8.94 12.27
CA PRO A 180 12.82 8.89 11.97
C PRO A 180 13.15 8.23 10.61
N ALA A 181 12.37 7.23 10.19
CA ALA A 181 12.59 6.56 8.91
C ALA A 181 12.39 7.52 7.73
N PHE A 182 11.31 8.33 7.74
CA PHE A 182 11.10 9.38 6.74
C PHE A 182 12.26 10.39 6.70
N LEU A 183 12.68 10.89 7.87
CA LEU A 183 13.77 11.86 7.95
C LEU A 183 15.08 11.31 7.37
N ASN A 184 15.38 10.03 7.66
CA ASN A 184 16.55 9.34 7.12
C ASN A 184 16.45 9.11 5.59
N MET A 185 15.26 8.74 5.08
CA MET A 185 15.05 8.53 3.64
C MET A 185 15.21 9.84 2.86
N MET A 186 14.74 10.96 3.43
CA MET A 186 14.84 12.28 2.80
C MET A 186 16.19 12.98 3.03
N GLY A 187 17.11 12.38 3.83
CA GLY A 187 18.39 13.00 4.18
C GLY A 187 18.25 14.27 5.03
N VAL A 188 17.13 14.40 5.76
CA VAL A 188 16.83 15.59 6.57
C VAL A 188 17.44 15.45 7.97
N SER A 189 18.48 16.19 8.24
CA SER A 189 19.19 16.17 9.54
C SER A 189 18.48 16.91 10.69
N THR A 190 17.32 17.51 10.45
CA THR A 190 16.64 18.36 11.41
C THR A 190 15.79 17.55 12.39
N ARG A 191 16.13 17.64 13.68
CA ARG A 191 15.39 17.06 14.82
C ARG A 191 13.96 17.57 15.00
N SER A 192 13.51 18.56 14.26
CA SER A 192 12.16 19.13 14.33
C SER A 192 11.64 19.49 12.95
N ALA A 193 11.10 18.50 12.24
CA ALA A 193 10.29 18.75 11.05
C ALA A 193 8.85 19.16 11.41
N VAL A 194 8.37 18.74 12.58
CA VAL A 194 7.01 19.01 13.06
C VAL A 194 6.79 20.53 13.24
N GLY A 195 5.65 21.01 12.76
CA GLY A 195 5.27 22.43 12.77
C GLY A 195 5.81 23.25 11.57
N ARG A 196 6.65 22.66 10.71
CA ARG A 196 7.12 23.33 9.48
C ARG A 196 6.19 23.01 8.31
N GLN A 197 6.22 23.86 7.29
CA GLN A 197 5.56 23.58 6.01
C GLN A 197 6.23 22.42 5.30
N ALA A 198 5.43 21.52 4.72
CA ALA A 198 5.95 20.35 4.00
C ALA A 198 6.97 20.74 2.92
N ALA A 199 6.73 21.84 2.19
CA ALA A 199 7.63 22.35 1.16
C ALA A 199 9.02 22.79 1.67
N GLN A 200 9.19 23.01 2.98
CA GLN A 200 10.50 23.33 3.57
C GLN A 200 11.35 22.09 3.86
N VAL A 201 10.71 20.92 3.93
CA VAL A 201 11.33 19.65 4.31
C VAL A 201 11.40 18.72 3.10
N VAL A 202 10.33 18.64 2.33
CA VAL A 202 10.22 17.82 1.12
C VAL A 202 10.62 18.67 -0.07
N LYS A 203 11.76 18.37 -0.69
CA LYS A 203 12.28 19.13 -1.85
C LYS A 203 11.71 18.65 -3.18
N ASN A 204 11.20 17.42 -3.22
CA ASN A 204 10.66 16.83 -4.44
C ASN A 204 9.28 17.42 -4.74
N PRO A 205 9.08 18.10 -5.89
CA PRO A 205 7.82 18.74 -6.24
C PRO A 205 6.68 17.74 -6.43
N ARG A 206 6.99 16.54 -6.91
CA ARG A 206 5.98 15.50 -7.16
C ARG A 206 5.31 15.00 -5.89
N ILE A 207 6.08 14.86 -4.80
CA ILE A 207 5.53 14.48 -3.49
C ILE A 207 4.59 15.60 -2.97
N LEU A 208 4.96 16.86 -3.20
CA LEU A 208 4.11 17.99 -2.81
C LEU A 208 2.81 18.03 -3.62
N GLU A 209 2.87 17.73 -4.91
CA GLU A 209 1.69 17.58 -5.76
C GLU A 209 0.76 16.47 -5.29
N MET A 210 1.31 15.30 -4.88
CA MET A 210 0.52 14.21 -4.30
C MET A 210 -0.19 14.65 -3.01
N ILE A 211 0.50 15.38 -2.15
CA ILE A 211 -0.11 15.95 -0.94
C ILE A 211 -1.22 16.94 -1.31
N ASP A 212 -1.00 17.78 -2.31
CA ASP A 212 -1.98 18.74 -2.78
C ASP A 212 -3.23 18.08 -3.37
N GLN A 213 -3.05 17.04 -4.16
CA GLN A 213 -4.14 16.22 -4.69
C GLN A 213 -4.92 15.53 -3.60
N ALA A 214 -4.24 14.97 -2.58
CA ALA A 214 -4.88 14.33 -1.43
C ALA A 214 -5.68 15.32 -0.58
N LEU A 215 -5.27 16.58 -0.51
CA LEU A 215 -5.95 17.64 0.23
C LEU A 215 -7.08 18.31 -0.58
N ALA A 216 -7.11 18.12 -1.88
CA ALA A 216 -8.12 18.73 -2.75
C ALA A 216 -9.54 18.25 -2.36
N PRO A 217 -10.55 19.12 -2.38
CA PRO A 217 -11.93 18.73 -2.15
C PRO A 217 -12.42 17.88 -3.33
N THR A 218 -12.53 16.59 -3.14
CA THR A 218 -13.04 15.66 -4.16
C THR A 218 -14.47 15.26 -3.82
N ALA A 219 -15.40 15.50 -4.73
CA ALA A 219 -16.73 14.93 -4.67
C ALA A 219 -16.65 13.48 -5.17
N GLY A 220 -16.44 12.52 -4.28
CA GLY A 220 -16.37 11.10 -4.64
C GLY A 220 -15.39 10.30 -3.78
N HIS A 221 -15.31 9.00 -4.02
CA HIS A 221 -14.35 8.12 -3.37
C HIS A 221 -12.93 8.54 -3.77
N PHE A 222 -12.15 8.97 -2.80
CA PHE A 222 -10.73 9.23 -3.01
C PHE A 222 -10.00 7.89 -3.14
N SER A 223 -9.35 7.68 -4.29
CA SER A 223 -8.42 6.58 -4.47
C SER A 223 -7.04 6.95 -3.92
N GLU A 224 -6.37 5.99 -3.31
CA GLU A 224 -4.98 6.13 -2.86
C GLU A 224 -4.09 6.55 -4.04
N LEU A 225 -3.30 7.61 -3.84
CA LEU A 225 -2.27 8.02 -4.80
C LEU A 225 -1.01 7.19 -4.55
N THR A 226 -0.55 6.47 -5.55
CA THR A 226 0.65 5.64 -5.47
C THR A 226 1.62 6.04 -6.57
N GLU A 227 2.90 6.19 -6.22
CA GLU A 227 3.96 6.53 -7.15
C GLU A 227 5.29 5.91 -6.73
N GLU A 228 6.13 5.56 -7.70
CA GLU A 228 7.50 5.10 -7.47
C GLU A 228 8.47 6.15 -8.01
N MET A 229 9.47 6.51 -7.22
CA MET A 229 10.48 7.45 -7.67
C MET A 229 11.87 7.13 -7.15
N ALA A 230 12.85 7.51 -7.95
CA ALA A 230 14.25 7.46 -7.56
C ALA A 230 14.60 8.71 -6.74
N LEU A 231 15.16 8.51 -5.57
CA LEU A 231 15.62 9.58 -4.68
C LEU A 231 17.08 9.32 -4.32
N VAL A 232 17.89 10.39 -4.39
CA VAL A 232 19.25 10.38 -3.89
C VAL A 232 19.27 11.14 -2.58
N PRO A 233 19.39 10.47 -1.42
CA PRO A 233 19.49 11.15 -0.12
C PRO A 233 20.74 12.06 -0.10
N GLU A 234 20.67 13.22 0.54
CA GLU A 234 21.80 14.18 0.59
C GLU A 234 23.07 13.58 1.19
N ASP A 235 22.94 12.64 2.10
CA ASP A 235 24.05 11.97 2.79
C ASP A 235 24.54 10.69 2.08
N SER A 236 23.94 10.29 0.95
CA SER A 236 24.26 9.06 0.21
C SER A 236 24.49 9.37 -1.26
N LYS A 237 25.47 8.69 -1.87
CA LYS A 237 25.64 8.71 -3.33
C LYS A 237 24.84 7.61 -4.02
N GLU A 238 24.18 6.74 -3.25
CA GLU A 238 23.39 5.65 -3.79
C GLU A 238 21.96 6.10 -4.03
N GLU A 239 21.50 5.88 -5.23
CA GLU A 239 20.11 6.06 -5.61
C GLU A 239 19.23 5.02 -4.93
N LYS A 240 18.13 5.47 -4.31
CA LYS A 240 17.13 4.62 -3.71
C LYS A 240 15.82 4.76 -4.47
N ILE A 241 15.16 3.64 -4.69
CA ILE A 241 13.82 3.63 -5.27
C ILE A 241 12.83 3.57 -4.13
N ILE A 242 12.00 4.62 -4.01
CA ILE A 242 11.01 4.76 -2.94
C ILE A 242 9.62 4.66 -3.55
N GLY A 243 8.85 3.70 -3.05
CA GLY A 243 7.40 3.64 -3.28
C GLY A 243 6.70 4.60 -2.33
N ILE A 244 5.85 5.47 -2.86
CA ILE A 244 5.14 6.51 -2.12
C ILE A 244 3.65 6.26 -2.23
N ARG A 245 2.96 6.34 -1.10
CA ARG A 245 1.51 6.26 -1.01
C ARG A 245 0.99 7.45 -0.26
N CYS A 246 0.05 8.18 -0.84
CA CYS A 246 -0.54 9.36 -0.22
C CYS A 246 -2.06 9.25 -0.20
N PHE A 247 -2.66 9.49 0.97
CA PHE A 247 -4.10 9.47 1.14
C PHE A 247 -4.55 10.53 2.15
N PRO A 248 -5.75 11.13 1.98
CA PRO A 248 -6.31 12.05 2.96
C PRO A 248 -6.75 11.28 4.20
N PHE A 249 -6.64 11.89 5.37
CA PHE A 249 -7.35 11.40 6.54
C PHE A 249 -8.46 12.37 6.95
N ARG A 250 -9.61 11.81 7.34
CA ARG A 250 -10.84 12.55 7.59
C ARG A 250 -11.36 12.30 9.00
N ASP A 251 -12.12 13.25 9.53
CA ASP A 251 -12.83 13.08 10.78
C ASP A 251 -14.15 12.29 10.60
N ARG A 252 -14.87 12.08 11.71
CA ARG A 252 -16.17 11.38 11.70
C ARG A 252 -17.25 12.10 10.89
N LEU A 253 -17.06 13.36 10.55
CA LEU A 253 -17.95 14.20 9.76
C LEU A 253 -17.48 14.32 8.30
N ASP A 254 -16.55 13.46 7.88
CA ASP A 254 -15.93 13.44 6.54
C ASP A 254 -15.16 14.73 6.16
N ARG A 255 -14.77 15.54 7.16
CA ARG A 255 -13.94 16.73 6.91
C ARG A 255 -12.49 16.29 6.76
N ASN A 256 -11.83 16.76 5.72
CA ASN A 256 -10.41 16.49 5.49
C ASN A 256 -9.57 17.20 6.56
N LEU A 257 -8.89 16.43 7.41
CA LEU A 257 -8.02 16.92 8.48
C LEU A 257 -6.56 17.06 8.01
N GLY A 258 -6.20 16.39 6.89
CA GLY A 258 -4.84 16.39 6.41
C GLY A 258 -4.56 15.24 5.45
N ALA A 259 -3.28 15.00 5.16
CA ALA A 259 -2.81 13.91 4.34
C ALA A 259 -1.78 13.05 5.10
N VAL A 260 -1.83 11.75 4.88
CA VAL A 260 -0.82 10.79 5.35
C VAL A 260 -0.06 10.28 4.13
N THR A 261 1.27 10.39 4.17
CA THR A 261 2.16 9.92 3.12
C THR A 261 3.11 8.88 3.69
N GLY A 262 3.05 7.67 3.15
CA GLY A 262 3.94 6.55 3.46
C GLY A 262 5.06 6.45 2.43
N PHE A 263 6.28 6.12 2.87
CA PHE A 263 7.48 5.98 2.05
C PHE A 263 8.09 4.61 2.30
N HIS A 264 8.16 3.79 1.28
CA HIS A 264 8.71 2.44 1.37
C HIS A 264 9.94 2.29 0.49
N ASP A 265 11.09 1.90 1.07
CA ASP A 265 12.31 1.64 0.29
C ASP A 265 12.17 0.28 -0.43
N ILE A 266 11.91 0.35 -1.74
CA ILE A 266 11.75 -0.82 -2.62
C ILE A 266 13.00 -1.12 -3.44
N THR A 267 14.13 -0.48 -3.13
CA THR A 267 15.39 -0.62 -3.88
C THR A 267 15.83 -2.07 -4.00
N ALA A 268 15.78 -2.83 -2.91
CA ALA A 268 16.17 -4.23 -2.90
C ALA A 268 15.25 -5.10 -3.77
N ILE A 269 13.95 -4.82 -3.75
CA ILE A 269 12.94 -5.52 -4.56
C ILE A 269 13.20 -5.24 -6.04
N LYS A 270 13.36 -3.98 -6.42
CA LYS A 270 13.63 -3.57 -7.80
C LYS A 270 14.96 -4.12 -8.32
N LYS A 271 16.01 -4.11 -7.50
CA LYS A 271 17.30 -4.73 -7.85
C LYS A 271 17.17 -6.24 -8.07
N MET A 272 16.38 -6.93 -7.25
CA MET A 272 16.12 -8.36 -7.41
C MET A 272 15.35 -8.65 -8.71
N ASP A 273 14.33 -7.87 -9.02
CA ASP A 273 13.56 -7.99 -10.26
C ASP A 273 14.44 -7.74 -11.48
N GLN A 274 15.31 -6.73 -11.42
CA GLN A 274 16.29 -6.45 -12.48
C GLN A 274 17.28 -7.62 -12.66
N LEU A 275 17.86 -8.13 -11.57
CA LEU A 275 18.78 -9.27 -11.63
C LEU A 275 18.10 -10.53 -12.20
N LYS A 276 16.84 -10.78 -11.85
CA LYS A 276 16.03 -11.86 -12.41
C LYS A 276 15.87 -11.71 -13.92
N SER A 277 15.55 -10.50 -14.38
CA SER A 277 15.41 -10.18 -15.81
C SER A 277 16.72 -10.34 -16.57
N ASP A 278 17.82 -9.81 -16.03
CA ASP A 278 19.15 -9.91 -16.64
C ASP A 278 19.60 -11.37 -16.74
N PHE A 279 19.34 -12.16 -15.68
CA PHE A 279 19.64 -13.60 -15.69
C PHE A 279 18.86 -14.35 -16.77
N VAL A 280 17.55 -14.13 -16.89
CA VAL A 280 16.72 -14.76 -17.92
C VAL A 280 17.19 -14.34 -19.31
N SER A 281 17.51 -13.06 -19.50
CA SER A 281 18.05 -12.53 -20.76
C SER A 281 19.38 -13.20 -21.17
N MET A 282 20.29 -13.32 -20.22
CA MET A 282 21.58 -13.98 -20.45
C MET A 282 21.41 -15.45 -20.82
N VAL A 283 20.61 -16.20 -20.04
CA VAL A 283 20.39 -17.62 -20.27
C VAL A 283 19.73 -17.87 -21.64
N ALA A 284 18.70 -17.08 -21.99
CA ALA A 284 18.03 -17.25 -23.28
C ALA A 284 18.96 -16.94 -24.46
N HIS A 285 19.83 -15.93 -24.34
CA HIS A 285 20.84 -15.62 -25.35
C HIS A 285 21.85 -16.78 -25.52
N GLU A 286 22.38 -17.29 -24.39
CA GLU A 286 23.32 -18.42 -24.40
C GLU A 286 22.72 -19.74 -24.91
N ILE A 287 21.42 -19.94 -24.79
CA ILE A 287 20.70 -21.07 -25.38
C ILE A 287 20.45 -20.85 -26.87
N LYS A 288 20.07 -19.65 -27.32
CA LYS A 288 19.73 -19.36 -28.72
C LYS A 288 20.93 -19.51 -29.66
N SER A 289 22.11 -19.12 -29.22
CA SER A 289 23.35 -19.19 -30.04
C SER A 289 23.70 -20.60 -30.48
N PRO A 290 23.85 -21.61 -29.58
CA PRO A 290 24.15 -22.97 -29.99
C PRO A 290 23.00 -23.63 -30.81
N LEU A 291 21.72 -23.32 -30.48
CA LEU A 291 20.59 -23.84 -31.27
C LEU A 291 20.62 -23.35 -32.69
N ASN A 292 20.92 -22.07 -32.94
CA ASN A 292 21.07 -21.54 -34.30
C ASN A 292 22.25 -22.17 -35.05
N SER A 293 23.38 -22.44 -34.36
CA SER A 293 24.52 -23.11 -34.95
C SER A 293 24.15 -24.53 -35.40
N ILE A 294 23.46 -25.32 -34.56
CA ILE A 294 22.99 -26.66 -34.89
C ILE A 294 21.99 -26.62 -36.06
N LEU A 295 21.04 -25.66 -36.02
CA LEU A 295 20.06 -25.48 -37.11
C LEU A 295 20.73 -25.19 -38.44
N MET A 296 21.76 -24.35 -38.46
CA MET A 296 22.54 -24.05 -39.64
C MET A 296 23.22 -25.30 -40.20
N GLN A 297 23.83 -26.12 -39.33
CA GLN A 297 24.46 -27.39 -39.76
C GLN A 297 23.43 -28.35 -40.37
N ILE A 298 22.25 -28.50 -39.74
CA ILE A 298 21.18 -29.34 -40.28
C ILE A 298 20.70 -28.82 -41.61
N LYS A 299 20.56 -27.51 -41.81
CA LYS A 299 20.18 -26.92 -43.09
C LYS A 299 21.20 -27.21 -44.20
N VAL A 300 22.50 -27.08 -43.90
CA VAL A 300 23.58 -27.42 -44.86
C VAL A 300 23.46 -28.86 -45.32
N VAL A 301 23.11 -29.79 -44.44
CA VAL A 301 22.92 -31.20 -44.76
C VAL A 301 21.63 -31.40 -45.59
N LEU A 302 20.52 -30.75 -45.22
CA LEU A 302 19.24 -30.82 -45.95
C LEU A 302 19.31 -30.22 -47.36
N ASP A 303 20.14 -29.18 -47.55
CA ASP A 303 20.37 -28.53 -48.83
C ASP A 303 21.28 -29.38 -49.78
N GLY A 304 21.67 -30.58 -49.33
CA GLY A 304 22.46 -31.51 -50.12
C GLY A 304 23.95 -31.18 -50.21
N LEU A 305 24.43 -30.15 -49.50
CA LEU A 305 25.84 -29.71 -49.51
C LEU A 305 26.80 -30.71 -48.83
N ALA A 306 26.27 -31.65 -48.06
CA ALA A 306 27.03 -32.71 -47.39
C ALA A 306 26.89 -34.09 -48.02
N GLY A 307 26.23 -34.17 -49.19
CA GLY A 307 25.96 -35.42 -49.93
C GLY A 307 24.45 -35.76 -49.97
N ASP A 308 24.11 -36.78 -50.74
CA ASP A 308 22.72 -37.21 -50.94
C ASP A 308 22.14 -37.87 -49.68
N LEU A 309 20.89 -37.55 -49.38
CA LEU A 309 20.14 -38.10 -48.25
C LEU A 309 19.06 -39.07 -48.74
N THR A 310 18.79 -40.10 -47.98
CA THR A 310 17.60 -40.92 -48.16
C THR A 310 16.37 -40.16 -47.62
N GLU A 311 15.18 -40.49 -48.15
CA GLU A 311 13.92 -39.87 -47.74
C GLU A 311 13.73 -39.92 -46.21
N LYS A 312 14.08 -41.04 -45.55
CA LYS A 312 13.98 -41.23 -44.11
C LYS A 312 14.95 -40.33 -43.35
N GLN A 313 16.17 -40.11 -43.86
CA GLN A 313 17.14 -39.17 -43.25
C GLN A 313 16.67 -37.73 -43.39
N THR A 314 16.13 -37.36 -44.54
CA THR A 314 15.54 -36.03 -44.77
C THR A 314 14.40 -35.76 -43.80
N GLU A 315 13.47 -36.72 -43.66
CA GLU A 315 12.37 -36.59 -42.70
C GLU A 315 12.84 -36.42 -41.26
N MET A 316 13.84 -37.22 -40.83
CA MET A 316 14.40 -37.13 -39.47
C MET A 316 15.09 -35.78 -39.20
N LEU A 317 15.89 -35.31 -40.18
CA LEU A 317 16.57 -34.03 -40.10
C LEU A 317 15.60 -32.84 -40.09
N GLN A 318 14.56 -32.91 -40.95
CA GLN A 318 13.51 -31.89 -40.97
C GLN A 318 12.79 -31.81 -39.62
N ARG A 319 12.36 -32.92 -39.02
CA ARG A 319 11.76 -32.98 -37.69
C ARG A 319 12.69 -32.41 -36.61
N SER A 320 14.00 -32.65 -36.72
CA SER A 320 14.99 -32.11 -35.81
C SER A 320 15.15 -30.60 -35.95
N ALA A 321 15.19 -30.10 -37.20
CA ALA A 321 15.21 -28.65 -37.47
C ALA A 321 13.97 -27.94 -36.95
N ASP A 322 12.79 -28.52 -37.11
CA ASP A 322 11.53 -27.97 -36.61
C ASP A 322 11.51 -27.87 -35.06
N LYS A 323 12.04 -28.91 -34.38
CA LYS A 323 12.17 -28.90 -32.93
C LYS A 323 13.15 -27.83 -32.43
N ILE A 324 14.30 -27.69 -33.09
CA ILE A 324 15.31 -26.68 -32.75
C ILE A 324 14.76 -25.28 -32.99
N THR A 325 14.05 -25.07 -34.10
CA THR A 325 13.36 -23.79 -34.36
C THR A 325 12.36 -23.43 -33.29
N SER A 326 11.56 -24.41 -32.84
CA SER A 326 10.60 -24.24 -31.76
C SER A 326 11.27 -23.88 -30.42
N LEU A 327 12.43 -24.50 -30.11
CA LEU A 327 13.19 -24.18 -28.91
C LEU A 327 13.83 -22.78 -28.97
N ALA A 328 14.38 -22.39 -30.13
CA ALA A 328 14.92 -21.04 -30.32
C ALA A 328 13.83 -19.96 -30.21
N GLN A 329 12.62 -20.25 -30.71
CA GLN A 329 11.45 -19.38 -30.54
C GLN A 329 11.05 -19.25 -29.07
N LEU A 330 10.99 -20.35 -28.33
CA LEU A 330 10.70 -20.35 -26.89
C LEU A 330 11.72 -19.47 -26.10
N ALA A 331 13.01 -19.60 -26.42
CA ALA A 331 14.05 -18.78 -25.81
C ALA A 331 13.83 -17.28 -26.10
N SER A 332 13.43 -16.92 -27.32
CA SER A 332 13.12 -15.54 -27.71
C SER A 332 11.91 -15.00 -26.93
N GLU A 333 10.81 -15.77 -26.89
CA GLU A 333 9.60 -15.39 -26.19
C GLU A 333 9.82 -15.21 -24.68
N LEU A 334 10.70 -16.02 -24.04
CA LEU A 334 11.11 -15.84 -22.65
C LEU A 334 11.88 -14.53 -22.44
N LEU A 335 12.74 -14.16 -23.39
CA LEU A 335 13.46 -12.89 -23.39
C LEU A 335 12.50 -11.71 -23.44
N ASP A 336 11.54 -11.75 -24.37
CA ASP A 336 10.59 -10.66 -24.57
C ASP A 336 9.70 -10.50 -23.33
N LEU A 337 9.22 -11.61 -22.76
CA LEU A 337 8.47 -11.60 -21.51
C LEU A 337 9.28 -10.99 -20.34
N SER A 338 10.55 -11.36 -20.21
CA SER A 338 11.42 -10.83 -19.15
C SER A 338 11.65 -9.31 -19.28
N LYS A 339 11.82 -8.81 -20.51
CA LYS A 339 11.94 -7.36 -20.78
C LYS A 339 10.66 -6.60 -20.48
N ILE A 340 9.50 -7.19 -20.79
CA ILE A 340 8.19 -6.60 -20.50
C ILE A 340 8.01 -6.48 -18.99
N GLU A 341 8.28 -7.55 -18.22
CA GLU A 341 8.14 -7.58 -16.76
C GLU A 341 9.06 -6.58 -16.04
N SER A 342 10.25 -6.34 -16.57
CA SER A 342 11.18 -5.36 -15.99
C SER A 342 10.82 -3.90 -16.26
N GLY A 343 9.76 -3.64 -17.05
CA GLY A 343 9.33 -2.28 -17.40
C GLY A 343 10.27 -1.58 -18.40
N LEU A 344 11.28 -2.25 -18.90
CA LEU A 344 12.26 -1.68 -19.86
C LEU A 344 11.65 -1.34 -21.23
N ILE A 345 10.47 -1.89 -21.53
CA ILE A 345 9.82 -1.75 -22.85
C ILE A 345 9.05 -0.41 -23.00
N ASN A 346 8.83 0.33 -21.92
CA ASN A 346 8.03 1.57 -21.98
C ASN A 346 8.80 2.82 -22.43
N GLN A 347 10.07 2.70 -22.85
CA GLN A 347 10.95 3.87 -23.00
C GLN A 347 10.79 4.64 -24.32
N ASP A 348 10.27 4.03 -25.41
CA ASP A 348 10.20 4.68 -26.71
C ASP A 348 8.76 4.69 -27.26
N ARG A 349 7.87 5.46 -26.62
CA ARG A 349 6.51 5.65 -27.14
C ARG A 349 6.48 6.73 -28.21
N GLU A 350 5.83 6.44 -29.33
CA GLU A 350 5.62 7.35 -30.44
C GLU A 350 4.14 7.35 -30.86
N THR A 351 3.75 8.34 -31.65
CA THR A 351 2.40 8.35 -32.24
C THR A 351 2.37 7.43 -33.46
N LEU A 352 1.65 6.32 -33.35
CA LEU A 352 1.52 5.29 -34.39
C LEU A 352 0.24 5.48 -35.19
N ASP A 353 0.37 5.42 -36.53
CA ASP A 353 -0.76 5.28 -37.43
C ASP A 353 -1.15 3.80 -37.52
N LEU A 354 -2.34 3.46 -36.99
CA LEU A 354 -2.79 2.08 -36.91
C LEU A 354 -3.25 1.51 -38.26
N GLU A 355 -3.76 2.36 -39.16
CA GLU A 355 -4.11 1.90 -40.52
C GLU A 355 -2.88 1.36 -41.23
N GLN A 356 -1.78 2.12 -41.19
CA GLN A 356 -0.52 1.73 -41.77
C GLN A 356 0.05 0.47 -41.10
N LEU A 357 0.07 0.41 -39.79
CA LEU A 357 0.62 -0.71 -39.03
C LEU A 357 -0.13 -2.02 -39.32
N ILE A 358 -1.47 -1.99 -39.32
CA ILE A 358 -2.31 -3.13 -39.64
C ILE A 358 -2.02 -3.60 -41.10
N GLN A 359 -1.90 -2.65 -42.03
CA GLN A 359 -1.61 -2.98 -43.45
C GLN A 359 -0.26 -3.68 -43.59
N GLU A 360 0.77 -3.19 -42.93
CA GLU A 360 2.09 -3.80 -42.91
C GLU A 360 2.05 -5.24 -42.40
N GLN A 361 1.38 -5.48 -41.26
CA GLN A 361 1.25 -6.80 -40.67
C GLN A 361 0.41 -7.75 -41.53
N VAL A 362 -0.71 -7.31 -42.05
CA VAL A 362 -1.54 -8.14 -42.98
C VAL A 362 -0.77 -8.51 -44.24
N THR A 363 0.02 -7.58 -44.78
CA THR A 363 0.86 -7.84 -45.97
C THR A 363 1.94 -8.87 -45.65
N PHE A 364 2.59 -8.75 -44.47
CA PHE A 364 3.63 -9.70 -44.05
C PHE A 364 3.10 -11.12 -43.88
N PHE A 365 1.89 -11.29 -43.33
CA PHE A 365 1.31 -12.62 -43.08
C PHE A 365 0.54 -13.20 -44.26
N ARG A 366 0.35 -12.45 -45.37
CA ARG A 366 -0.48 -12.87 -46.49
C ARG A 366 0.03 -14.17 -47.15
N GLU A 367 1.31 -14.26 -47.48
CA GLU A 367 1.88 -15.46 -48.07
C GLU A 367 1.68 -16.69 -47.18
N LYS A 368 1.82 -16.54 -45.87
CA LYS A 368 1.64 -17.63 -44.92
C LYS A 368 0.19 -18.08 -44.83
N ALA A 369 -0.76 -17.15 -44.90
CA ALA A 369 -2.19 -17.43 -44.91
C ALA A 369 -2.59 -18.14 -46.22
N ASP A 370 -2.11 -17.63 -47.37
CA ASP A 370 -2.38 -18.20 -48.69
C ASP A 370 -1.84 -19.63 -48.80
N ALA A 371 -0.65 -19.91 -48.24
CA ALA A 371 -0.05 -21.26 -48.21
C ALA A 371 -0.92 -22.27 -47.43
N GLN A 372 -1.76 -21.79 -46.49
CA GLN A 372 -2.72 -22.63 -45.75
C GLN A 372 -4.15 -22.53 -46.30
N SER A 373 -4.34 -21.91 -47.45
CA SER A 373 -5.65 -21.69 -48.08
C SER A 373 -6.59 -20.88 -47.20
N LEU A 374 -6.07 -19.88 -46.47
CA LEU A 374 -6.83 -18.98 -45.62
C LEU A 374 -7.01 -17.62 -46.28
N THR A 375 -8.12 -16.97 -46.03
CA THR A 375 -8.41 -15.60 -46.50
C THR A 375 -8.09 -14.59 -45.43
N LEU A 376 -6.97 -13.84 -45.52
CA LEU A 376 -6.59 -12.78 -44.60
C LEU A 376 -6.99 -11.41 -45.17
N ILE A 377 -7.86 -10.69 -44.44
CA ILE A 377 -8.48 -9.43 -44.87
C ILE A 377 -8.22 -8.33 -43.87
N GLN A 378 -7.77 -7.18 -44.34
CA GLN A 378 -7.87 -5.93 -43.58
C GLN A 378 -9.26 -5.31 -43.83
N LYS A 379 -10.02 -5.09 -42.77
CA LYS A 379 -11.25 -4.29 -42.86
C LYS A 379 -10.94 -2.79 -42.87
N PRO A 380 -11.86 -1.94 -43.32
CA PRO A 380 -11.68 -0.52 -43.31
C PRO A 380 -11.36 0.01 -41.87
N VAL A 381 -10.32 0.81 -41.78
CA VAL A 381 -9.90 1.50 -40.55
C VAL A 381 -10.24 2.99 -40.70
N PRO A 382 -10.76 3.68 -39.67
CA PRO A 382 -10.98 5.12 -39.71
C PRO A 382 -9.68 5.86 -40.02
N LYS A 383 -9.74 6.84 -40.95
CA LYS A 383 -8.56 7.65 -41.29
C LYS A 383 -8.07 8.45 -40.08
N GLY A 384 -6.74 8.45 -39.88
CA GLY A 384 -6.12 9.18 -38.80
C GLY A 384 -6.30 8.54 -37.42
N LEU A 385 -6.58 7.24 -37.36
CA LEU A 385 -6.60 6.48 -36.12
C LEU A 385 -5.18 6.31 -35.61
N THR A 386 -4.84 7.03 -34.55
CA THR A 386 -3.50 7.03 -33.95
C THR A 386 -3.55 6.65 -32.47
N VAL A 387 -2.46 6.06 -31.98
CA VAL A 387 -2.24 5.73 -30.56
C VAL A 387 -0.81 6.06 -30.17
N ILE A 388 -0.60 6.45 -28.89
CA ILE A 388 0.74 6.67 -28.34
C ILE A 388 1.24 5.36 -27.72
N ALA A 389 2.12 4.64 -28.44
CA ALA A 389 2.61 3.34 -28.02
C ALA A 389 4.03 3.08 -28.54
N ASN A 390 4.67 2.02 -28.05
CA ASN A 390 5.89 1.52 -28.65
C ASN A 390 5.56 0.68 -29.88
N ARG A 391 6.12 1.04 -31.05
CA ARG A 391 5.84 0.40 -32.34
C ARG A 391 6.12 -1.10 -32.31
N THR A 392 7.30 -1.49 -31.84
CA THR A 392 7.72 -2.91 -31.81
C THR A 392 6.76 -3.76 -30.98
N ASN A 393 6.28 -3.21 -29.87
CA ASN A 393 5.34 -3.89 -28.98
C ASN A 393 3.98 -4.14 -29.66
N ILE A 394 3.45 -3.13 -30.36
CA ILE A 394 2.16 -3.29 -31.04
C ILE A 394 2.29 -4.22 -32.25
N GLU A 395 3.43 -4.18 -32.97
CA GLU A 395 3.74 -5.15 -34.00
C GLU A 395 3.78 -6.57 -33.44
N GLU A 396 4.38 -6.78 -32.28
CA GLU A 396 4.44 -8.08 -31.60
C GLU A 396 3.06 -8.58 -31.17
N VAL A 397 2.21 -7.70 -30.66
CA VAL A 397 0.80 -8.01 -30.34
C VAL A 397 0.06 -8.49 -31.57
N LEU A 398 0.08 -7.73 -32.67
CA LEU A 398 -0.59 -8.09 -33.90
C LEU A 398 -0.02 -9.38 -34.51
N SER A 399 1.30 -9.55 -34.51
CA SER A 399 2.00 -10.74 -35.01
C SER A 399 1.56 -12.00 -34.23
N ASN A 400 1.52 -11.94 -32.90
CA ASN A 400 1.07 -13.04 -32.06
C ASN A 400 -0.39 -13.43 -32.35
N LEU A 401 -1.29 -12.45 -32.43
CA LEU A 401 -2.71 -12.70 -32.66
C LEU A 401 -2.96 -13.22 -34.09
N ILE A 402 -2.36 -12.61 -35.14
CA ILE A 402 -2.52 -13.04 -36.51
C ILE A 402 -1.92 -14.44 -36.71
N SER A 403 -0.74 -14.72 -36.14
CA SER A 403 -0.12 -16.03 -36.26
C SER A 403 -0.94 -17.12 -35.54
N ASN A 404 -1.58 -16.81 -34.43
CA ASN A 404 -2.51 -17.69 -33.74
C ASN A 404 -3.76 -17.93 -34.62
N ALA A 405 -4.35 -16.89 -35.18
CA ALA A 405 -5.50 -17.00 -36.07
C ALA A 405 -5.17 -17.92 -37.28
N ILE A 406 -4.00 -17.74 -37.92
CA ILE A 406 -3.54 -18.62 -39.02
C ILE A 406 -3.39 -20.07 -38.55
N ARG A 407 -2.87 -20.28 -37.34
CA ARG A 407 -2.59 -21.62 -36.81
C ARG A 407 -3.83 -22.41 -36.43
N TYR A 408 -4.87 -21.73 -35.95
CA TYR A 408 -6.09 -22.35 -35.42
C TYR A 408 -7.28 -22.29 -36.37
N THR A 409 -7.14 -21.66 -37.53
CA THR A 409 -8.20 -21.61 -38.56
C THR A 409 -8.01 -22.75 -39.58
N PRO A 410 -9.02 -23.59 -39.80
CA PRO A 410 -8.96 -24.62 -40.87
C PRO A 410 -8.88 -23.99 -42.25
N ALA A 411 -8.43 -24.80 -43.25
CA ALA A 411 -8.37 -24.38 -44.63
C ALA A 411 -9.73 -23.86 -45.15
N ASN A 412 -9.69 -22.83 -45.99
CA ASN A 412 -10.83 -22.05 -46.48
C ASN A 412 -11.49 -21.15 -45.39
N GLY A 413 -10.90 -21.02 -44.24
CA GLY A 413 -11.36 -20.07 -43.22
C GLY A 413 -10.94 -18.63 -43.52
N LYS A 414 -11.42 -17.72 -42.70
CA LYS A 414 -11.26 -16.27 -42.84
C LYS A 414 -10.64 -15.66 -41.57
N ILE A 415 -9.73 -14.71 -41.76
CA ILE A 415 -9.13 -13.91 -40.71
C ILE A 415 -9.31 -12.44 -41.07
N GLU A 416 -9.82 -11.66 -40.15
CA GLU A 416 -10.09 -10.24 -40.33
C GLU A 416 -9.36 -9.41 -39.29
N VAL A 417 -8.67 -8.34 -39.74
CA VAL A 417 -7.94 -7.40 -38.86
C VAL A 417 -8.42 -5.98 -39.12
N TRP A 418 -8.73 -5.22 -38.08
CA TRP A 418 -9.14 -3.84 -38.21
C TRP A 418 -8.90 -3.06 -36.92
N GLY A 419 -9.09 -1.75 -36.99
CA GLY A 419 -9.11 -0.85 -35.82
C GLY A 419 -10.33 0.04 -35.82
N ASP A 420 -10.80 0.41 -34.65
CA ASP A 420 -11.79 1.45 -34.42
C ASP A 420 -11.49 2.26 -33.15
N GLN A 421 -12.37 3.16 -32.78
CA GLN A 421 -12.19 3.96 -31.56
C GLN A 421 -13.50 4.18 -30.83
N THR A 422 -13.43 4.25 -29.51
CA THR A 422 -14.46 4.74 -28.61
C THR A 422 -14.08 6.12 -28.08
N ASP A 423 -14.86 6.69 -27.17
CA ASP A 423 -14.57 7.99 -26.57
C ASP A 423 -13.24 7.97 -25.80
N ASP A 424 -12.93 6.86 -25.10
CA ASP A 424 -11.80 6.74 -24.18
C ASP A 424 -10.61 5.97 -24.75
N CYS A 425 -10.83 5.10 -25.74
CA CYS A 425 -9.77 4.22 -26.24
C CYS A 425 -9.82 3.96 -27.75
N VAL A 426 -8.68 3.50 -28.23
CA VAL A 426 -8.49 2.97 -29.59
C VAL A 426 -8.46 1.45 -29.50
N ASN A 427 -9.28 0.79 -30.31
CA ASN A 427 -9.40 -0.66 -30.34
C ASN A 427 -8.67 -1.25 -31.54
N LEU A 428 -7.97 -2.37 -31.33
CA LEU A 428 -7.43 -3.25 -32.33
C LEU A 428 -8.16 -4.58 -32.26
N HIS A 429 -8.56 -5.10 -33.42
CA HIS A 429 -9.35 -6.32 -33.54
C HIS A 429 -8.67 -7.34 -34.45
N VAL A 430 -8.65 -8.60 -34.00
CA VAL A 430 -8.28 -9.76 -34.81
C VAL A 430 -9.35 -10.82 -34.62
N ALA A 431 -10.07 -11.15 -35.67
CA ALA A 431 -11.11 -12.16 -35.67
C ALA A 431 -10.82 -13.26 -36.66
N ASP A 432 -11.05 -14.51 -36.27
CA ASP A 432 -10.91 -15.70 -37.09
C ASP A 432 -12.16 -16.58 -37.07
N THR A 433 -12.31 -17.43 -38.10
CA THR A 433 -13.37 -18.43 -38.18
C THR A 433 -12.83 -19.82 -37.85
N GLY A 434 -11.96 -19.89 -36.85
CA GLY A 434 -11.22 -21.09 -36.47
C GLY A 434 -11.97 -22.02 -35.53
N LEU A 435 -11.19 -22.81 -34.79
CA LEU A 435 -11.72 -23.84 -33.89
C LEU A 435 -12.51 -23.24 -32.68
N GLY A 436 -12.29 -21.97 -32.37
CA GLY A 436 -12.83 -21.34 -31.16
C GLY A 436 -12.22 -21.89 -29.89
N ILE A 437 -12.59 -21.27 -28.76
CA ILE A 437 -12.10 -21.58 -27.44
C ILE A 437 -13.31 -21.89 -26.55
N PRO A 438 -13.31 -23.02 -25.79
CA PRO A 438 -14.34 -23.30 -24.81
C PRO A 438 -14.42 -22.24 -23.72
N GLU A 439 -15.61 -21.94 -23.22
CA GLU A 439 -15.85 -20.88 -22.22
C GLU A 439 -15.06 -21.10 -20.93
N ASP A 440 -14.93 -22.34 -20.50
CA ASP A 440 -14.17 -22.75 -19.30
C ASP A 440 -12.65 -22.60 -19.45
N GLU A 441 -12.15 -22.41 -20.67
CA GLU A 441 -10.72 -22.23 -20.97
C GLU A 441 -10.32 -20.76 -21.15
N ILE A 442 -11.29 -19.85 -21.38
CA ILE A 442 -11.04 -18.43 -21.71
C ILE A 442 -10.20 -17.73 -20.66
N ASP A 443 -10.46 -17.96 -19.39
CA ASP A 443 -9.73 -17.33 -18.29
C ASP A 443 -8.26 -17.77 -18.22
N HIS A 444 -7.95 -18.95 -18.78
CA HIS A 444 -6.63 -19.58 -18.70
C HIS A 444 -5.75 -19.36 -19.94
N ILE A 445 -6.30 -18.93 -21.07
CA ILE A 445 -5.51 -18.78 -22.31
C ILE A 445 -4.37 -17.76 -22.21
N PHE A 446 -4.42 -16.87 -21.23
CA PHE A 446 -3.38 -15.88 -20.94
C PHE A 446 -2.34 -16.36 -19.93
N ASP A 447 -2.55 -17.55 -19.33
CA ASP A 447 -1.58 -18.14 -18.42
C ASP A 447 -0.34 -18.62 -19.18
N ARG A 448 0.84 -18.49 -18.56
CA ARG A 448 2.12 -18.87 -19.15
C ARG A 448 2.18 -20.37 -19.38
N PHE A 449 2.63 -20.78 -20.58
CA PHE A 449 2.74 -22.17 -21.00
C PHE A 449 1.40 -22.90 -21.10
N TYR A 450 0.30 -22.17 -20.94
CA TYR A 450 -1.02 -22.77 -21.04
C TYR A 450 -1.42 -23.00 -22.50
N ARG A 451 -2.11 -24.10 -22.75
CA ARG A 451 -2.60 -24.48 -24.09
C ARG A 451 -3.85 -25.34 -23.93
N VAL A 452 -4.90 -24.98 -24.63
CA VAL A 452 -6.10 -25.81 -24.74
C VAL A 452 -5.74 -27.15 -25.42
N LYS A 453 -5.94 -28.25 -24.70
CA LYS A 453 -5.63 -29.60 -25.16
C LYS A 453 -6.92 -30.34 -25.54
N ASN A 454 -7.19 -30.43 -26.84
CA ASN A 454 -8.27 -31.26 -27.37
C ASN A 454 -7.77 -32.10 -28.55
N GLU A 455 -8.62 -32.90 -29.17
CA GLU A 455 -8.26 -33.76 -30.30
C GLU A 455 -7.74 -32.96 -31.50
N HIS A 456 -8.22 -31.74 -31.69
CA HIS A 456 -7.85 -30.88 -32.82
C HIS A 456 -6.57 -30.09 -32.56
N THR A 457 -6.26 -29.72 -31.30
CA THR A 457 -5.11 -28.88 -30.93
C THR A 457 -3.86 -29.68 -30.56
N ARG A 458 -3.97 -31.02 -30.31
CA ARG A 458 -2.84 -31.84 -29.80
C ARG A 458 -1.64 -31.89 -30.75
N PHE A 459 -1.86 -31.70 -32.03
CA PHE A 459 -0.79 -31.71 -33.06
C PHE A 459 -0.31 -30.32 -33.47
N ILE A 460 -0.93 -29.27 -32.99
CA ILE A 460 -0.55 -27.89 -33.28
C ILE A 460 0.65 -27.52 -32.40
N ASN A 461 1.77 -27.15 -32.97
CA ASN A 461 2.96 -26.72 -32.24
C ASN A 461 2.79 -25.30 -31.72
N GLY A 462 3.22 -25.03 -30.46
CA GLY A 462 3.21 -23.69 -29.86
C GLY A 462 3.81 -23.72 -28.44
N THR A 463 4.33 -22.61 -28.02
CA THR A 463 5.02 -22.44 -26.71
C THR A 463 4.08 -22.19 -25.56
N GLY A 464 2.88 -21.61 -25.82
CA GLY A 464 1.94 -21.16 -24.81
C GLY A 464 2.34 -19.83 -24.15
N LEU A 465 3.26 -19.08 -24.76
CA LEU A 465 3.69 -17.77 -24.24
C LEU A 465 3.12 -16.58 -25.00
N GLY A 466 2.73 -16.77 -26.27
CA GLY A 466 2.32 -15.66 -27.14
C GLY A 466 1.17 -14.81 -26.58
N LEU A 467 0.10 -15.43 -26.06
CA LEU A 467 -1.02 -14.67 -25.45
C LEU A 467 -0.65 -14.04 -24.10
N ALA A 468 0.22 -14.66 -23.32
CA ALA A 468 0.75 -14.06 -22.10
C ALA A 468 1.58 -12.80 -22.41
N ILE A 469 2.38 -12.83 -23.48
CA ILE A 469 3.13 -11.67 -23.99
C ILE A 469 2.16 -10.57 -24.44
N VAL A 470 1.14 -10.92 -25.23
CA VAL A 470 0.11 -9.96 -25.68
C VAL A 470 -0.52 -9.24 -24.47
N LYS A 471 -0.98 -10.00 -23.47
CA LYS A 471 -1.57 -9.44 -22.25
C LYS A 471 -0.60 -8.50 -21.53
N SER A 472 0.63 -8.94 -21.32
CA SER A 472 1.66 -8.14 -20.63
C SER A 472 1.99 -6.85 -21.39
N ILE A 473 2.08 -6.88 -22.72
CA ILE A 473 2.28 -5.67 -23.54
C ILE A 473 1.09 -4.71 -23.41
N VAL A 474 -0.13 -5.22 -23.52
CA VAL A 474 -1.34 -4.42 -23.44
C VAL A 474 -1.46 -3.74 -22.05
N GLU A 475 -1.24 -4.51 -20.99
CA GLU A 475 -1.24 -3.99 -19.61
C GLU A 475 -0.15 -2.94 -19.38
N SER A 476 1.04 -3.11 -19.96
CA SER A 476 2.13 -2.13 -19.87
C SER A 476 1.78 -0.80 -20.56
N HIS A 477 0.87 -0.82 -21.51
CA HIS A 477 0.31 0.36 -22.19
C HIS A 477 -0.98 0.87 -21.51
N HIS A 478 -1.30 0.38 -20.30
CA HIS A 478 -2.54 0.70 -19.55
C HIS A 478 -3.83 0.34 -20.31
N GLY A 479 -3.72 -0.59 -21.25
CA GLY A 479 -4.83 -1.10 -22.04
C GLY A 479 -5.48 -2.33 -21.43
N THR A 480 -6.52 -2.83 -22.09
CA THR A 480 -7.21 -4.06 -21.75
C THR A 480 -7.37 -4.96 -22.99
N ILE A 481 -7.39 -6.28 -22.77
CA ILE A 481 -7.66 -7.27 -23.82
C ILE A 481 -8.93 -8.02 -23.50
N HIS A 482 -9.80 -8.15 -24.51
CA HIS A 482 -11.05 -8.89 -24.47
C HIS A 482 -11.01 -10.02 -25.49
N VAL A 483 -11.66 -11.13 -25.18
CA VAL A 483 -11.82 -12.27 -26.09
C VAL A 483 -13.28 -12.73 -26.09
N ASP A 484 -13.84 -12.82 -27.29
CA ASP A 484 -15.14 -13.41 -27.57
C ASP A 484 -14.89 -14.66 -28.45
N SER A 485 -15.27 -15.84 -27.96
CA SER A 485 -14.99 -17.08 -28.68
C SER A 485 -16.07 -18.11 -28.43
N GLU A 486 -16.38 -18.86 -29.46
CA GLU A 486 -17.33 -19.96 -29.39
C GLU A 486 -16.78 -21.16 -30.16
N PRO A 487 -16.77 -22.39 -29.59
CA PRO A 487 -16.28 -23.57 -30.23
C PRO A 487 -16.91 -23.82 -31.59
N GLY A 488 -16.07 -23.91 -32.63
CA GLY A 488 -16.48 -24.13 -34.03
C GLY A 488 -16.94 -22.88 -34.78
N LEU A 489 -17.05 -21.70 -34.11
CA LEU A 489 -17.41 -20.45 -34.80
C LEU A 489 -16.23 -19.50 -34.96
N GLY A 490 -15.16 -19.67 -34.14
CA GLY A 490 -13.93 -18.89 -34.20
C GLY A 490 -13.70 -18.04 -32.94
N THR A 491 -12.71 -17.14 -33.06
CA THR A 491 -12.27 -16.29 -31.94
C THR A 491 -12.13 -14.86 -32.41
N HIS A 492 -12.52 -13.92 -31.54
CA HIS A 492 -12.38 -12.49 -31.74
C HIS A 492 -11.65 -11.87 -30.54
N PHE A 493 -10.44 -11.39 -30.79
CA PHE A 493 -9.68 -10.62 -29.82
C PHE A 493 -9.89 -9.12 -30.03
N THR A 494 -10.13 -8.40 -28.97
CA THR A 494 -10.25 -6.93 -28.94
C THR A 494 -9.25 -6.38 -27.94
N ILE A 495 -8.36 -5.50 -28.39
CA ILE A 495 -7.38 -4.80 -27.56
C ILE A 495 -7.80 -3.33 -27.49
N CYS A 496 -8.01 -2.82 -26.30
CA CYS A 496 -8.32 -1.42 -26.05
C CYS A 496 -7.06 -0.73 -25.48
N LEU A 497 -6.57 0.28 -26.16
CA LEU A 497 -5.44 1.12 -25.75
C LEU A 497 -5.97 2.53 -25.42
N PRO A 498 -5.60 3.14 -24.29
CA PRO A 498 -6.00 4.51 -23.97
C PRO A 498 -5.47 5.49 -25.01
N LYS A 499 -6.27 6.56 -25.27
CA LYS A 499 -5.90 7.65 -26.21
C LYS A 499 -4.77 8.51 -25.73
#